data_039bb304c2e036c7719c16791f9d4f76
#
_entry.id   039bb304c2e036c7719c16791f9d4f76
#
_cell.length_a   1.000
_cell.length_b   1.000
_cell.length_c   1.000
_cell.angle_alpha   90.00
_cell.angle_beta   90.00
_cell.angle_gamma   90.00
#
_symmetry.space_group_name_H-M   'P 1'
#
loop_
_entity.id
_entity.type
_entity.pdbx_description
1 polymer ?
#
loop_
_entity_poly.entity_id
_entity_poly.type
_entity_poly.pdbx_seq_one_letter_code
_entity_poly.pdbx_strand_id
1 'polypeptide(L)'
;MKNKEEIIKFISNSPQGTIFTTPDWLEAVAPGRWEYLTLQSKDSLKICMPIILSNKMGFSFCNMPPFTQSLGILFPPQEGKYAEILTKNINYISELISKIPKSSYFRQRLHPSLTNWLPFHWEGYNQSTKYTYIIENLENREEIWKAFRSNIRQEIRKATKSIRVEQDDDFDSLKHCIKSTYARQKKKNFDFKTLKRVFKTCMKLKCGKIFLAKNKENEVCGAIFIVWDKNSAYYIAGGSPKEVRTTGAMPLLLWEAIQFSSDVTRKFNFEGSMIKSIEKFFRAFGGRQVPYLEITKTNSILIKLNQILFK
;
A
#
# COMPACT_ATOMS: atom_id res chain seq x y z
N MET A 1 11.08 -3.77 25.74
CA MET A 1 10.87 -3.32 24.35
C MET A 1 12.26 -3.13 23.74
N LYS A 2 12.56 -3.80 22.64
CA LYS A 2 13.78 -3.51 21.90
C LYS A 2 13.76 -2.08 21.41
N ASN A 3 14.95 -1.53 21.33
CA ASN A 3 15.18 -0.15 20.93
C ASN A 3 14.46 0.10 19.59
N LYS A 4 13.54 1.06 19.56
CA LYS A 4 12.80 1.49 18.35
C LYS A 4 13.78 1.75 17.18
N GLU A 5 14.97 2.23 17.47
CA GLU A 5 16.02 2.50 16.49
C GLU A 5 16.54 1.24 15.81
N GLU A 6 16.70 0.13 16.56
CA GLU A 6 17.16 -1.15 15.98
C GLU A 6 16.14 -1.70 14.97
N ILE A 7 14.85 -1.61 15.29
CA ILE A 7 13.78 -2.03 14.39
C ILE A 7 13.72 -1.13 13.14
N ILE A 8 13.83 0.18 13.31
CA ILE A 8 13.86 1.12 12.17
C ILE A 8 15.06 0.81 11.27
N LYS A 9 16.25 0.59 11.83
CA LYS A 9 17.45 0.19 11.08
C LYS A 9 17.25 -1.14 10.36
N PHE A 10 16.63 -2.12 11.01
CA PHE A 10 16.32 -3.42 10.39
C PHE A 10 15.37 -3.26 9.20
N ILE A 11 14.27 -2.50 9.38
CA ILE A 11 13.29 -2.22 8.30
C ILE A 11 13.96 -1.51 7.13
N SER A 12 14.78 -0.49 7.42
CA SER A 12 15.46 0.29 6.37
C SER A 12 16.45 -0.53 5.54
N ASN A 13 17.04 -1.58 6.12
CA ASN A 13 17.99 -2.46 5.44
C ASN A 13 17.31 -3.68 4.80
N SER A 14 16.09 -4.02 5.21
CA SER A 14 15.36 -5.16 4.66
C SER A 14 14.96 -4.92 3.20
N PRO A 15 15.18 -5.89 2.29
CA PRO A 15 14.64 -5.83 0.92
C PRO A 15 13.11 -5.75 0.86
N GLN A 16 12.41 -6.19 1.92
CA GLN A 16 10.96 -6.11 2.08
C GLN A 16 10.50 -4.88 2.86
N GLY A 17 11.45 -4.05 3.34
CA GLY A 17 11.14 -2.85 4.10
C GLY A 17 10.48 -1.78 3.24
N THR A 18 9.32 -1.30 3.69
CA THR A 18 8.55 -0.23 3.06
C THR A 18 8.09 0.77 4.10
N ILE A 19 7.59 1.93 3.66
CA ILE A 19 6.95 2.90 4.55
C ILE A 19 5.85 2.25 5.41
N PHE A 20 5.12 1.27 4.87
CA PHE A 20 4.01 0.58 5.54
C PHE A 20 4.42 -0.21 6.77
N THR A 21 5.68 -0.61 6.85
CA THR A 21 6.22 -1.41 7.96
C THR A 21 6.90 -0.58 9.04
N THR A 22 6.96 0.75 8.87
CA THR A 22 7.59 1.65 9.84
C THR A 22 6.70 1.93 11.05
N PRO A 23 7.27 2.16 12.25
CA PRO A 23 6.49 2.49 13.46
C PRO A 23 5.57 3.70 13.28
N ASP A 24 6.04 4.73 12.58
CA ASP A 24 5.25 5.95 12.36
C ASP A 24 4.03 5.72 11.48
N TRP A 25 4.17 4.87 10.44
CA TRP A 25 3.04 4.44 9.62
C TRP A 25 2.06 3.60 10.43
N LEU A 26 2.55 2.60 11.16
CA LEU A 26 1.71 1.69 11.97
C LEU A 26 0.92 2.47 13.01
N GLU A 27 1.54 3.45 13.66
CA GLU A 27 0.84 4.33 14.60
C GLU A 27 -0.21 5.21 13.92
N ALA A 28 0.04 5.68 12.70
CA ALA A 28 -0.94 6.47 11.95
C ALA A 28 -2.17 5.64 11.55
N VAL A 29 -1.98 4.39 11.11
CA VAL A 29 -3.09 3.54 10.61
C VAL A 29 -3.81 2.76 11.70
N ALA A 30 -3.12 2.42 12.79
CA ALA A 30 -3.65 1.59 13.89
C ALA A 30 -3.10 2.04 15.26
N PRO A 31 -3.41 3.25 15.75
CA PRO A 31 -2.85 3.79 16.98
C PRO A 31 -2.97 2.83 18.17
N GLY A 32 -1.82 2.49 18.80
CA GLY A 32 -1.73 1.63 19.97
C GLY A 32 -2.20 0.17 19.78
N ARG A 33 -2.40 -0.27 18.52
CA ARG A 33 -2.93 -1.62 18.22
C ARG A 33 -2.00 -2.43 17.32
N TRP A 34 -0.73 -2.12 17.31
CA TRP A 34 0.27 -2.80 16.51
C TRP A 34 1.46 -3.23 17.35
N GLU A 35 2.10 -4.28 16.91
CA GLU A 35 3.36 -4.76 17.48
C GLU A 35 4.20 -5.45 16.41
N TYR A 36 5.48 -5.68 16.71
CA TYR A 36 6.35 -6.47 15.88
C TYR A 36 6.56 -7.85 16.48
N LEU A 37 6.20 -8.89 15.75
CA LEU A 37 6.69 -10.24 16.02
C LEU A 37 8.11 -10.35 15.48
N THR A 38 9.03 -10.80 16.33
CA THR A 38 10.45 -10.88 15.99
C THR A 38 11.07 -12.19 16.45
N LEU A 39 12.05 -12.65 15.67
CA LEU A 39 12.99 -13.68 16.10
C LEU A 39 14.40 -13.11 16.11
N GLN A 40 15.18 -13.58 17.09
CA GLN A 40 16.55 -13.16 17.30
C GLN A 40 17.45 -14.37 17.52
N SER A 41 18.69 -14.24 17.11
CA SER A 41 19.77 -15.17 17.43
C SER A 41 21.04 -14.36 17.68
N LYS A 42 21.70 -14.59 18.83
CA LYS A 42 22.94 -13.89 19.21
C LYS A 42 22.83 -12.38 18.98
N ASP A 43 21.93 -11.69 19.65
CA ASP A 43 21.71 -10.24 19.61
C ASP A 43 21.36 -9.63 18.24
N SER A 44 21.21 -10.43 17.18
CA SER A 44 20.80 -9.96 15.86
C SER A 44 19.36 -10.37 15.50
N LEU A 45 18.61 -9.41 14.97
CA LEU A 45 17.25 -9.63 14.46
C LEU A 45 17.32 -10.46 13.16
N LYS A 46 16.61 -11.59 13.09
CA LYS A 46 16.59 -12.51 11.94
C LYS A 46 15.36 -12.34 11.07
N ILE A 47 14.24 -11.99 11.68
CA ILE A 47 12.97 -11.82 11.00
C ILE A 47 12.10 -10.86 11.82
N CYS A 48 11.28 -10.08 11.13
CA CYS A 48 10.32 -9.16 11.73
C CYS A 48 9.03 -9.16 10.93
N MET A 49 7.89 -9.17 11.62
CA MET A 49 6.57 -9.04 11.01
C MET A 49 5.69 -8.11 11.85
N PRO A 50 5.31 -6.94 11.32
CA PRO A 50 4.30 -6.11 11.98
C PRO A 50 2.95 -6.82 11.96
N ILE A 51 2.22 -6.76 13.08
CA ILE A 51 0.85 -7.24 13.18
C ILE A 51 -0.04 -6.17 13.79
N ILE A 52 -1.31 -6.19 13.39
CA ILE A 52 -2.33 -5.27 13.93
C ILE A 52 -3.38 -6.09 14.64
N LEU A 53 -3.58 -5.79 15.93
CA LEU A 53 -4.54 -6.48 16.78
C LEU A 53 -5.76 -5.62 17.04
N SER A 54 -6.92 -6.23 17.06
CA SER A 54 -8.17 -5.54 17.42
C SER A 54 -9.20 -6.53 17.94
N ASN A 55 -10.08 -6.06 18.82
CA ASN A 55 -11.22 -6.81 19.32
C ASN A 55 -12.51 -6.12 18.89
N LYS A 56 -13.48 -6.88 18.43
CA LYS A 56 -14.80 -6.37 18.06
C LYS A 56 -15.86 -7.43 18.32
N MET A 57 -16.91 -7.07 19.06
CA MET A 57 -18.05 -7.95 19.35
C MET A 57 -17.62 -9.33 19.90
N GLY A 58 -16.66 -9.37 20.82
CA GLY A 58 -16.14 -10.60 21.41
C GLY A 58 -15.17 -11.41 20.56
N PHE A 59 -14.89 -10.99 19.32
CA PHE A 59 -13.93 -11.64 18.44
C PHE A 59 -12.60 -10.87 18.40
N SER A 60 -11.49 -11.62 18.38
CA SER A 60 -10.14 -11.09 18.20
C SER A 60 -9.73 -11.16 16.73
N PHE A 61 -9.10 -10.11 16.25
CA PHE A 61 -8.64 -10.00 14.87
C PHE A 61 -7.16 -9.64 14.83
N CYS A 62 -6.40 -10.36 13.99
CA CYS A 62 -5.12 -9.94 13.50
C CYS A 62 -5.31 -9.60 12.00
N ASN A 63 -5.38 -8.30 11.65
CA ASN A 63 -5.88 -7.89 10.34
C ASN A 63 -5.05 -6.78 9.71
N MET A 64 -5.18 -6.61 8.39
CA MET A 64 -4.56 -5.52 7.67
C MET A 64 -5.21 -4.17 8.04
N PRO A 65 -4.43 -3.14 8.33
CA PRO A 65 -4.97 -1.80 8.52
C PRO A 65 -5.33 -1.16 7.17
N PRO A 66 -6.15 -0.08 7.16
CA PRO A 66 -6.42 0.67 5.94
C PRO A 66 -5.16 1.32 5.36
N PHE A 67 -5.19 1.64 4.06
CA PHE A 67 -4.11 2.33 3.32
C PHE A 67 -2.76 1.61 3.32
N THR A 68 -2.72 0.33 3.62
CA THR A 68 -1.49 -0.46 3.75
C THR A 68 -1.53 -1.62 2.78
N GLN A 69 -0.59 -1.65 1.82
CA GLN A 69 -0.56 -2.71 0.81
C GLN A 69 -0.08 -4.03 1.40
N SER A 70 1.07 -4.01 2.08
CA SER A 70 1.68 -5.20 2.71
C SER A 70 2.30 -4.85 4.04
N LEU A 71 2.39 -5.82 4.95
CA LEU A 71 3.01 -5.68 6.27
C LEU A 71 4.21 -6.62 6.49
N GLY A 72 4.77 -7.16 5.43
CA GLY A 72 5.95 -8.00 5.55
C GLY A 72 5.54 -9.45 5.48
N ILE A 73 6.41 -10.34 5.65
CA ILE A 73 7.55 -10.56 6.56
C ILE A 73 8.80 -9.84 6.04
N LEU A 74 9.66 -9.44 6.96
CA LEU A 74 10.90 -8.71 6.69
C LEU A 74 12.09 -9.60 7.09
N PHE A 75 13.06 -9.72 6.19
CA PHE A 75 14.34 -10.37 6.42
C PHE A 75 15.49 -9.36 6.31
N PRO A 76 16.64 -9.60 6.94
CA PRO A 76 17.85 -8.85 6.61
C PRO A 76 18.28 -9.20 5.18
N PRO A 77 19.16 -8.43 4.55
CA PRO A 77 19.85 -8.86 3.34
C PRO A 77 20.50 -10.24 3.54
N GLN A 78 20.35 -11.12 2.57
CA GLN A 78 20.81 -12.51 2.67
C GLN A 78 21.74 -12.83 1.52
N GLU A 79 22.86 -13.47 1.86
CA GLU A 79 23.84 -13.96 0.90
C GLU A 79 24.01 -15.46 1.06
N GLY A 80 24.34 -16.16 -0.03
CA GLY A 80 24.54 -17.60 -0.04
C GLY A 80 23.73 -18.33 -1.09
N LYS A 81 23.75 -19.65 -1.03
CA LYS A 81 23.00 -20.50 -1.97
C LYS A 81 21.50 -20.40 -1.73
N TYR A 82 20.74 -20.35 -2.82
CA TYR A 82 19.28 -20.25 -2.77
C TYR A 82 18.61 -21.27 -1.85
N ALA A 83 19.00 -22.55 -1.95
CA ALA A 83 18.42 -23.62 -1.13
C ALA A 83 18.68 -23.44 0.37
N GLU A 84 19.85 -22.92 0.76
CA GLU A 84 20.19 -22.63 2.16
C GLU A 84 19.38 -21.45 2.70
N ILE A 85 19.28 -20.38 1.89
CA ILE A 85 18.46 -19.20 2.23
C ILE A 85 16.98 -19.60 2.37
N LEU A 86 16.47 -20.39 1.42
CA LEU A 86 15.09 -20.86 1.44
C LEU A 86 14.80 -21.70 2.69
N THR A 87 15.71 -22.64 3.03
CA THR A 87 15.58 -23.49 4.22
C THR A 87 15.55 -22.64 5.51
N LYS A 88 16.48 -21.68 5.64
CA LYS A 88 16.51 -20.76 6.79
C LYS A 88 15.22 -19.95 6.89
N ASN A 89 14.73 -19.42 5.77
CA ASN A 89 13.51 -18.62 5.73
C ASN A 89 12.28 -19.45 6.11
N ILE A 90 12.17 -20.70 5.63
CA ILE A 90 11.11 -21.63 6.03
C ILE A 90 11.11 -21.82 7.55
N ASN A 91 12.25 -22.13 8.14
CA ASN A 91 12.39 -22.35 9.58
C ASN A 91 12.01 -21.08 10.38
N TYR A 92 12.51 -19.91 9.97
CA TYR A 92 12.17 -18.65 10.63
C TYR A 92 10.69 -18.31 10.51
N ILE A 93 10.07 -18.52 9.34
CA ILE A 93 8.64 -18.28 9.17
C ILE A 93 7.83 -19.25 10.02
N SER A 94 8.17 -20.53 10.08
CA SER A 94 7.49 -21.52 10.92
C SER A 94 7.55 -21.16 12.40
N GLU A 95 8.72 -20.77 12.89
CA GLU A 95 8.87 -20.30 14.27
C GLU A 95 8.08 -18.99 14.52
N LEU A 96 8.09 -18.06 13.55
CA LEU A 96 7.32 -16.81 13.66
C LEU A 96 5.81 -17.07 13.73
N ILE A 97 5.31 -18.01 12.93
CA ILE A 97 3.88 -18.39 12.93
C ILE A 97 3.45 -18.89 14.31
N SER A 98 4.29 -19.67 15.01
CA SER A 98 4.00 -20.16 16.36
C SER A 98 3.83 -19.02 17.39
N LYS A 99 4.39 -17.84 17.12
CA LYS A 99 4.28 -16.64 17.96
C LYS A 99 3.09 -15.73 17.58
N ILE A 100 2.39 -16.01 16.49
CA ILE A 100 1.20 -15.23 16.13
C ILE A 100 0.12 -15.42 17.21
N PRO A 101 -0.41 -14.33 17.80
CA PRO A 101 -1.46 -14.42 18.80
C PRO A 101 -2.69 -15.15 18.26
N LYS A 102 -3.25 -16.06 19.06
CA LYS A 102 -4.51 -16.74 18.71
C LYS A 102 -5.58 -15.70 18.45
N SER A 103 -6.17 -15.72 17.27
CA SER A 103 -7.21 -14.78 16.85
C SER A 103 -8.37 -15.52 16.19
N SER A 104 -9.56 -14.95 16.27
CA SER A 104 -10.76 -15.47 15.59
C SER A 104 -10.60 -15.40 14.07
N TYR A 105 -9.88 -14.38 13.59
CA TYR A 105 -9.55 -14.20 12.18
C TYR A 105 -8.18 -13.56 12.04
N PHE A 106 -7.36 -14.14 11.16
CA PHE A 106 -6.06 -13.63 10.74
C PHE A 106 -6.08 -13.25 9.26
N ARG A 107 -5.52 -12.11 8.91
CA ARG A 107 -5.24 -11.68 7.54
C ARG A 107 -3.99 -10.85 7.47
N GLN A 108 -3.05 -11.29 6.62
CA GLN A 108 -1.79 -10.59 6.37
C GLN A 108 -1.51 -10.58 4.86
N ARG A 109 -0.98 -9.47 4.35
CA ARG A 109 -0.48 -9.37 2.98
C ARG A 109 1.03 -9.34 3.00
N LEU A 110 1.62 -10.23 2.23
CA LEU A 110 3.08 -10.33 2.13
C LEU A 110 3.63 -9.35 1.11
N HIS A 111 4.88 -8.93 1.30
CA HIS A 111 5.60 -8.15 0.29
C HIS A 111 5.70 -8.94 -1.02
N PRO A 112 5.60 -8.31 -2.21
CA PRO A 112 5.63 -9.03 -3.50
C PRO A 112 6.85 -9.93 -3.73
N SER A 113 7.99 -9.64 -3.12
CA SER A 113 9.18 -10.51 -3.21
C SER A 113 9.08 -11.81 -2.41
N LEU A 114 8.06 -11.96 -1.56
CA LEU A 114 7.84 -13.15 -0.75
C LEU A 114 6.83 -14.06 -1.45
N THR A 115 7.34 -15.00 -2.25
CA THR A 115 6.53 -15.93 -3.04
C THR A 115 6.30 -17.26 -2.35
N ASN A 116 7.13 -17.62 -1.37
CA ASN A 116 6.98 -18.85 -0.62
C ASN A 116 6.08 -18.67 0.60
N TRP A 117 4.94 -19.34 0.61
CA TRP A 117 4.00 -19.36 1.72
C TRP A 117 3.80 -20.77 2.34
N LEU A 118 4.62 -21.75 1.96
CA LEU A 118 4.53 -23.13 2.43
C LEU A 118 4.43 -23.26 3.96
N PRO A 119 5.20 -22.52 4.79
CA PRO A 119 5.05 -22.59 6.23
C PRO A 119 3.64 -22.24 6.72
N PHE A 120 2.98 -21.26 6.09
CA PHE A 120 1.59 -20.93 6.38
C PHE A 120 0.63 -22.03 5.93
N HIS A 121 0.89 -22.63 4.75
CA HIS A 121 0.09 -23.74 4.24
C HIS A 121 0.08 -24.92 5.21
N TRP A 122 1.25 -25.33 5.67
CA TRP A 122 1.39 -26.43 6.62
C TRP A 122 0.66 -26.19 7.95
N GLU A 123 0.56 -24.93 8.35
CA GLU A 123 -0.16 -24.50 9.55
C GLU A 123 -1.66 -24.22 9.28
N GLY A 124 -2.19 -24.64 8.13
CA GLY A 124 -3.62 -24.58 7.80
C GLY A 124 -4.15 -23.17 7.50
N TYR A 125 -3.28 -22.26 7.02
CA TYR A 125 -3.71 -20.99 6.46
C TYR A 125 -4.15 -21.16 5.00
N ASN A 126 -4.93 -20.19 4.52
CA ASN A 126 -5.34 -20.09 3.11
C ASN A 126 -4.60 -18.94 2.45
N GLN A 127 -4.41 -19.03 1.13
CA GLN A 127 -3.78 -18.00 0.31
C GLN A 127 -4.74 -17.54 -0.78
N SER A 128 -4.71 -16.24 -1.07
CA SER A 128 -5.25 -15.66 -2.31
C SER A 128 -4.26 -14.69 -2.92
N THR A 129 -4.19 -14.67 -4.26
CA THR A 129 -3.31 -13.75 -4.99
C THR A 129 -4.02 -12.43 -5.23
N LYS A 130 -3.34 -11.33 -4.92
CA LYS A 130 -3.72 -9.96 -5.27
C LYS A 130 -2.71 -9.42 -6.28
N TYR A 131 -3.06 -8.34 -6.96
CA TYR A 131 -2.21 -7.74 -7.98
C TYR A 131 -2.05 -6.25 -7.74
N THR A 132 -0.85 -5.76 -7.98
CA THR A 132 -0.55 -4.34 -8.12
C THR A 132 0.09 -4.08 -9.49
N TYR A 133 0.26 -2.79 -9.83
CA TYR A 133 1.00 -2.34 -11.00
C TYR A 133 2.16 -1.46 -10.54
N ILE A 134 3.37 -1.73 -11.05
CA ILE A 134 4.59 -1.02 -10.64
C ILE A 134 5.33 -0.55 -11.89
N ILE A 135 5.67 0.72 -11.95
CA ILE A 135 6.71 1.25 -12.84
C ILE A 135 8.03 1.03 -12.11
N GLU A 136 8.84 0.09 -12.61
CA GLU A 136 10.02 -0.44 -11.90
C GLU A 136 11.24 0.51 -11.96
N ASN A 137 11.27 1.41 -12.94
CA ASN A 137 12.34 2.39 -13.09
C ASN A 137 11.75 3.75 -13.50
N LEU A 138 12.02 4.78 -12.70
CA LEU A 138 11.55 6.15 -12.94
C LEU A 138 12.60 7.06 -13.60
N GLU A 139 13.81 6.58 -13.92
CA GLU A 139 14.90 7.39 -14.44
C GLU A 139 14.59 7.95 -15.82
N ASN A 140 13.94 7.16 -16.69
CA ASN A 140 13.64 7.56 -18.06
C ASN A 140 12.16 7.94 -18.25
N ARG A 141 11.83 9.20 -18.06
CA ARG A 141 10.47 9.74 -18.22
C ARG A 141 9.90 9.55 -19.63
N GLU A 142 10.74 9.55 -20.68
CA GLU A 142 10.26 9.34 -22.04
C GLU A 142 9.82 7.90 -22.30
N GLU A 143 10.56 6.92 -21.79
CA GLU A 143 10.18 5.51 -21.88
C GLU A 143 8.90 5.23 -21.10
N ILE A 144 8.77 5.79 -19.91
CA ILE A 144 7.53 5.69 -19.11
C ILE A 144 6.36 6.26 -19.90
N TRP A 145 6.51 7.45 -20.50
CA TRP A 145 5.48 8.06 -21.33
C TRP A 145 5.12 7.22 -22.56
N LYS A 146 6.10 6.64 -23.24
CA LYS A 146 5.88 5.75 -24.40
C LYS A 146 5.13 4.48 -24.01
N ALA A 147 5.36 3.94 -22.80
CA ALA A 147 4.68 2.76 -22.28
C ALA A 147 3.19 2.99 -21.95
N PHE A 148 2.74 4.23 -21.75
CA PHE A 148 1.32 4.54 -21.55
C PHE A 148 0.51 4.18 -22.80
N ARG A 149 -0.72 3.67 -22.59
CA ARG A 149 -1.67 3.48 -23.69
C ARG A 149 -1.96 4.80 -24.40
N SER A 150 -2.20 4.74 -25.71
CA SER A 150 -2.43 5.93 -26.55
C SER A 150 -3.57 6.82 -26.03
N ASN A 151 -4.67 6.22 -25.56
CA ASN A 151 -5.80 6.98 -25.02
C ASN A 151 -5.40 7.78 -23.76
N ILE A 152 -4.60 7.23 -22.85
CA ILE A 152 -4.11 7.95 -21.65
C ILE A 152 -3.24 9.13 -22.05
N ARG A 153 -2.31 8.92 -22.99
CA ARG A 153 -1.47 10.03 -23.51
C ARG A 153 -2.30 11.13 -24.15
N GLN A 154 -3.35 10.76 -24.91
CA GLN A 154 -4.26 11.73 -25.51
C GLN A 154 -5.06 12.52 -24.47
N GLU A 155 -5.57 11.83 -23.44
CA GLU A 155 -6.30 12.48 -22.33
C GLU A 155 -5.40 13.46 -21.60
N ILE A 156 -4.15 13.10 -21.27
CA ILE A 156 -3.18 13.98 -20.65
C ILE A 156 -2.89 15.21 -21.52
N ARG A 157 -2.58 15.01 -22.83
CA ARG A 157 -2.31 16.13 -23.76
C ARG A 157 -3.50 17.08 -23.90
N LYS A 158 -4.73 16.58 -23.83
CA LYS A 158 -5.92 17.43 -23.84
C LYS A 158 -6.07 18.18 -22.52
N ALA A 159 -5.86 17.50 -21.41
CA ALA A 159 -5.99 18.09 -20.08
C ALA A 159 -4.98 19.21 -19.83
N THR A 160 -3.72 19.08 -20.26
CA THR A 160 -2.69 20.14 -20.11
C THR A 160 -3.04 21.48 -20.76
N LYS A 161 -4.01 21.52 -21.70
CA LYS A 161 -4.47 22.77 -22.33
C LYS A 161 -5.39 23.61 -21.43
N SER A 162 -6.02 22.99 -20.44
CA SER A 162 -7.05 23.61 -19.61
C SER A 162 -6.93 23.32 -18.12
N ILE A 163 -6.01 22.46 -17.74
CA ILE A 163 -5.78 22.07 -16.34
C ILE A 163 -4.32 22.30 -16.01
N ARG A 164 -4.06 22.92 -14.86
CA ARG A 164 -2.76 22.93 -14.22
C ARG A 164 -2.74 22.02 -13.01
N VAL A 165 -1.59 21.43 -12.71
CA VAL A 165 -1.41 20.61 -11.52
C VAL A 165 -0.47 21.32 -10.56
N GLU A 166 -0.88 21.42 -9.31
CA GLU A 166 -0.12 22.05 -8.24
C GLU A 166 0.17 21.02 -7.14
N GLN A 167 1.36 21.12 -6.55
CA GLN A 167 1.68 20.43 -5.32
C GLN A 167 1.16 21.26 -4.15
N ASP A 168 0.37 20.63 -3.28
CA ASP A 168 -0.32 21.33 -2.20
C ASP A 168 -0.38 20.46 -0.92
N ASP A 169 -0.78 21.07 0.18
CA ASP A 169 -1.02 20.40 1.45
C ASP A 169 -2.50 20.50 1.87
N ASP A 170 -3.39 20.89 0.93
CA ASP A 170 -4.83 21.03 1.14
C ASP A 170 -5.52 19.66 1.24
N PHE A 171 -5.58 19.18 2.48
CA PHE A 171 -6.28 17.93 2.80
C PHE A 171 -7.81 18.03 2.58
N ASP A 172 -8.40 19.19 2.72
CA ASP A 172 -9.85 19.33 2.61
C ASP A 172 -10.31 19.26 1.14
N SER A 173 -9.56 19.80 0.20
CA SER A 173 -9.76 19.59 -1.24
C SER A 173 -9.58 18.09 -1.62
N LEU A 174 -8.55 17.42 -1.13
CA LEU A 174 -8.39 15.98 -1.32
C LEU A 174 -9.59 15.20 -0.78
N LYS A 175 -10.01 15.48 0.44
CA LYS A 175 -11.17 14.86 1.10
C LYS A 175 -12.45 15.07 0.30
N HIS A 176 -12.70 16.28 -0.20
CA HIS A 176 -13.87 16.60 -1.04
C HIS A 176 -13.87 15.75 -2.32
N CYS A 177 -12.76 15.68 -3.05
CA CYS A 177 -12.62 14.90 -4.26
C CYS A 177 -12.87 13.39 -4.03
N ILE A 178 -12.31 12.83 -2.95
CA ILE A 178 -12.52 11.44 -2.58
C ILE A 178 -13.99 11.19 -2.22
N LYS A 179 -14.59 12.03 -1.36
CA LYS A 179 -15.99 11.91 -0.94
C LYS A 179 -16.93 11.92 -2.14
N SER A 180 -16.75 12.84 -3.07
CA SER A 180 -17.54 12.93 -4.30
C SER A 180 -17.38 11.68 -5.18
N THR A 181 -16.17 11.13 -5.32
CA THR A 181 -15.92 9.89 -6.06
C THR A 181 -16.60 8.68 -5.42
N TYR A 182 -16.55 8.56 -4.09
CA TYR A 182 -17.22 7.47 -3.35
C TYR A 182 -18.74 7.55 -3.46
N ALA A 183 -19.31 8.76 -3.37
CA ALA A 183 -20.74 8.97 -3.57
C ALA A 183 -21.21 8.51 -4.97
N ARG A 184 -20.45 8.82 -6.03
CA ARG A 184 -20.74 8.34 -7.40
C ARG A 184 -20.68 6.82 -7.52
N GLN A 185 -19.76 6.19 -6.79
CA GLN A 185 -19.59 4.72 -6.79
C GLN A 185 -20.60 4.03 -5.85
N LYS A 186 -21.53 4.77 -5.23
CA LYS A 186 -22.48 4.27 -4.21
C LYS A 186 -21.79 3.57 -3.04
N LYS A 187 -20.54 3.92 -2.75
CA LYS A 187 -19.78 3.43 -1.60
C LYS A 187 -20.02 4.33 -0.40
N LYS A 188 -20.41 3.75 0.74
CA LYS A 188 -20.83 4.54 1.91
C LYS A 188 -19.69 4.92 2.87
N ASN A 189 -18.63 4.12 2.96
CA ASN A 189 -17.64 4.27 4.02
C ASN A 189 -16.22 4.45 3.44
N PHE A 190 -15.61 5.59 3.76
CA PHE A 190 -14.19 5.83 3.57
C PHE A 190 -13.60 6.33 4.90
N ASP A 191 -12.49 5.78 5.33
CA ASP A 191 -11.88 6.13 6.61
C ASP A 191 -11.04 7.42 6.53
N PHE A 192 -11.73 8.56 6.46
CA PHE A 192 -11.08 9.87 6.45
C PHE A 192 -10.31 10.18 7.74
N LYS A 193 -10.70 9.59 8.88
CA LYS A 193 -10.00 9.79 10.14
C LYS A 193 -8.59 9.20 10.07
N THR A 194 -8.47 7.99 9.57
CA THR A 194 -7.18 7.35 9.36
C THR A 194 -6.40 8.02 8.23
N LEU A 195 -7.02 8.36 7.09
CA LEU A 195 -6.34 9.09 6.03
C LEU A 195 -5.73 10.42 6.53
N LYS A 196 -6.45 11.16 7.39
CA LYS A 196 -5.94 12.42 7.96
C LYS A 196 -4.73 12.19 8.87
N ARG A 197 -4.70 11.08 9.64
CA ARG A 197 -3.51 10.73 10.45
C ARG A 197 -2.31 10.38 9.56
N VAL A 198 -2.53 9.53 8.56
CA VAL A 198 -1.50 9.17 7.56
C VAL A 198 -0.95 10.42 6.89
N PHE A 199 -1.82 11.29 6.39
CA PHE A 199 -1.42 12.56 5.79
C PHE A 199 -0.53 13.39 6.74
N LYS A 200 -0.99 13.67 7.96
CA LYS A 200 -0.22 14.45 8.95
C LYS A 200 1.15 13.82 9.25
N THR A 201 1.20 12.50 9.39
CA THR A 201 2.45 11.77 9.65
C THR A 201 3.41 11.89 8.46
N CYS A 202 2.94 11.68 7.24
CA CYS A 202 3.78 11.74 6.05
C CYS A 202 4.25 13.18 5.73
N MET A 203 3.43 14.19 6.00
CA MET A 203 3.85 15.59 5.89
C MET A 203 4.95 15.93 6.88
N LYS A 204 4.82 15.53 8.15
CA LYS A 204 5.85 15.70 9.19
C LYS A 204 7.16 15.01 8.80
N LEU A 205 7.09 13.82 8.22
CA LEU A 205 8.27 13.04 7.79
C LEU A 205 8.78 13.44 6.38
N LYS A 206 8.13 14.40 5.71
CA LYS A 206 8.45 14.83 4.35
C LYS A 206 8.47 13.68 3.33
N CYS A 207 7.56 12.72 3.49
CA CYS A 207 7.42 11.53 2.64
C CYS A 207 6.00 11.38 2.07
N GLY A 208 5.27 12.46 1.94
CA GLY A 208 3.94 12.51 1.34
C GLY A 208 3.70 13.83 0.61
N LYS A 209 2.83 13.82 -0.41
CA LYS A 209 2.45 15.00 -1.19
C LYS A 209 1.05 14.85 -1.76
N ILE A 210 0.26 15.93 -1.69
CA ILE A 210 -0.99 16.06 -2.43
C ILE A 210 -0.70 16.76 -3.76
N PHE A 211 -1.36 16.32 -4.82
CA PHE A 211 -1.43 16.99 -6.11
C PHE A 211 -2.87 17.38 -6.37
N LEU A 212 -3.08 18.65 -6.71
CA LEU A 212 -4.38 19.22 -7.06
C LEU A 212 -4.40 19.60 -8.54
N ALA A 213 -5.40 19.11 -9.26
CA ALA A 213 -5.69 19.58 -10.62
C ALA A 213 -6.70 20.71 -10.55
N LYS A 214 -6.38 21.86 -11.14
CA LYS A 214 -7.25 23.05 -11.18
C LYS A 214 -7.52 23.45 -12.62
N ASN A 215 -8.77 23.82 -12.91
CA ASN A 215 -9.17 24.37 -14.21
C ASN A 215 -8.77 25.84 -14.36
N LYS A 216 -9.17 26.47 -15.48
CA LYS A 216 -8.86 27.88 -15.76
C LYS A 216 -9.52 28.86 -14.78
N GLU A 217 -10.64 28.46 -14.22
CA GLU A 217 -11.41 29.19 -13.21
C GLU A 217 -10.88 29.00 -11.79
N ASN A 218 -9.72 28.30 -11.65
CA ASN A 218 -9.07 27.95 -10.38
C ASN A 218 -9.88 26.97 -9.51
N GLU A 219 -10.86 26.28 -10.07
CA GLU A 219 -11.63 25.27 -9.36
C GLU A 219 -10.90 23.90 -9.36
N VAL A 220 -10.93 23.21 -8.22
CA VAL A 220 -10.31 21.87 -8.08
C VAL A 220 -11.15 20.84 -8.83
N CYS A 221 -10.58 20.24 -9.88
CA CYS A 221 -11.21 19.20 -10.69
C CYS A 221 -10.67 17.78 -10.44
N GLY A 222 -9.70 17.66 -9.55
CA GLY A 222 -9.17 16.38 -9.09
C GLY A 222 -8.10 16.54 -8.03
N ALA A 223 -7.90 15.50 -7.23
CA ALA A 223 -6.85 15.46 -6.23
C ALA A 223 -6.33 14.02 -6.03
N ILE A 224 -5.03 13.88 -5.80
CA ILE A 224 -4.42 12.61 -5.39
C ILE A 224 -3.44 12.84 -4.24
N PHE A 225 -3.24 11.80 -3.45
CA PHE A 225 -2.25 11.76 -2.40
C PHE A 225 -1.31 10.58 -2.63
N ILE A 226 -0.02 10.85 -2.70
CA ILE A 226 1.04 9.85 -2.75
C ILE A 226 1.91 9.93 -1.50
N VAL A 227 2.52 8.81 -1.16
CA VAL A 227 3.57 8.72 -0.14
C VAL A 227 4.76 7.97 -0.73
N TRP A 228 5.95 8.09 -0.13
CA TRP A 228 7.11 7.37 -0.63
C TRP A 228 8.06 6.94 0.48
N ASP A 229 8.88 5.98 0.15
CA ASP A 229 10.10 5.61 0.87
C ASP A 229 11.30 5.64 -0.11
N LYS A 230 12.46 5.17 0.32
CA LYS A 230 13.66 5.14 -0.52
C LYS A 230 13.53 4.28 -1.79
N ASN A 231 12.58 3.35 -1.83
CA ASN A 231 12.44 2.36 -2.89
C ASN A 231 11.29 2.66 -3.85
N SER A 232 10.18 3.18 -3.32
CA SER A 232 8.93 3.35 -4.10
C SER A 232 8.10 4.53 -3.62
N ALA A 233 7.40 5.17 -4.55
CA ALA A 233 6.24 5.99 -4.27
C ALA A 233 4.97 5.13 -4.41
N TYR A 234 3.94 5.45 -3.63
CA TYR A 234 2.68 4.72 -3.54
C TYR A 234 1.50 5.66 -3.70
N TYR A 235 0.58 5.32 -4.59
CA TYR A 235 -0.69 6.02 -4.72
C TYR A 235 -1.64 5.58 -3.60
N ILE A 236 -1.94 6.46 -2.66
CA ILE A 236 -2.75 6.11 -1.48
C ILE A 236 -4.23 6.36 -1.68
N ALA A 237 -4.58 7.52 -2.19
CA ALA A 237 -5.97 7.92 -2.38
C ALA A 237 -6.09 9.04 -3.41
N GLY A 238 -7.27 9.15 -4.02
CA GLY A 238 -7.57 10.25 -4.91
C GLY A 238 -9.00 10.20 -5.42
N GLY A 239 -9.40 11.26 -6.08
CA GLY A 239 -10.71 11.40 -6.64
C GLY A 239 -10.91 12.70 -7.42
N SER A 240 -12.12 12.87 -7.92
CA SER A 240 -12.54 14.07 -8.65
C SER A 240 -13.94 14.48 -8.21
N PRO A 241 -14.24 15.78 -8.07
CA PRO A 241 -15.58 16.26 -7.75
C PRO A 241 -16.56 15.92 -8.90
N LYS A 242 -17.84 15.91 -8.60
CA LYS A 242 -18.88 15.65 -9.60
C LYS A 242 -19.14 16.92 -10.42
N GLU A 243 -19.10 18.05 -9.75
CA GLU A 243 -19.50 19.37 -10.23
C GLU A 243 -18.50 19.94 -11.25
N VAL A 244 -17.21 19.71 -11.03
CA VAL A 244 -16.09 20.24 -11.85
C VAL A 244 -15.31 19.07 -12.49
N ARG A 245 -16.06 18.12 -13.08
CA ARG A 245 -15.43 16.97 -13.71
C ARG A 245 -14.82 17.33 -15.05
N THR A 246 -13.50 17.33 -15.13
CA THR A 246 -12.78 17.55 -16.37
C THR A 246 -12.14 16.25 -16.87
N THR A 247 -12.35 15.93 -18.16
CA THR A 247 -11.75 14.75 -18.78
C THR A 247 -10.22 14.86 -18.74
N GLY A 248 -9.55 13.80 -18.30
CA GLY A 248 -8.10 13.73 -18.24
C GLY A 248 -7.44 14.30 -16.97
N ALA A 249 -8.20 14.87 -16.02
CA ALA A 249 -7.64 15.39 -14.77
C ALA A 249 -6.92 14.30 -13.96
N MET A 250 -7.54 13.14 -13.77
CA MET A 250 -6.93 12.03 -13.01
C MET A 250 -5.70 11.42 -13.73
N PRO A 251 -5.71 11.15 -15.05
CA PRO A 251 -4.50 10.78 -15.77
C PRO A 251 -3.37 11.80 -15.66
N LEU A 252 -3.67 13.10 -15.78
CA LEU A 252 -2.67 14.16 -15.65
C LEU A 252 -2.07 14.19 -14.24
N LEU A 253 -2.90 14.13 -13.19
CA LEU A 253 -2.43 14.06 -11.80
C LEU A 253 -1.48 12.89 -11.56
N LEU A 254 -1.80 11.70 -12.08
CA LEU A 254 -0.93 10.53 -11.92
C LEU A 254 0.37 10.71 -12.71
N TRP A 255 0.34 11.31 -13.90
CA TRP A 255 1.55 11.59 -14.65
C TRP A 255 2.47 12.58 -13.91
N GLU A 256 1.94 13.67 -13.38
CA GLU A 256 2.70 14.63 -12.58
C GLU A 256 3.29 14.00 -11.31
N ALA A 257 2.50 13.13 -10.64
CA ALA A 257 2.98 12.40 -9.48
C ALA A 257 4.09 11.39 -9.83
N ILE A 258 4.01 10.71 -10.97
CA ILE A 258 5.06 9.81 -11.47
C ILE A 258 6.33 10.60 -11.77
N GLN A 259 6.23 11.76 -12.44
CA GLN A 259 7.37 12.62 -12.73
C GLN A 259 8.03 13.14 -11.44
N PHE A 260 7.25 13.62 -10.48
CA PHE A 260 7.75 14.02 -9.16
C PHE A 260 8.44 12.85 -8.44
N SER A 261 7.87 11.66 -8.54
CA SER A 261 8.42 10.49 -7.86
C SER A 261 9.82 10.12 -8.35
N SER A 262 10.17 10.44 -9.59
CA SER A 262 11.53 10.19 -10.12
C SER A 262 12.62 11.02 -9.41
N ASP A 263 12.23 12.11 -8.76
CA ASP A 263 13.18 12.99 -8.03
C ASP A 263 13.40 12.52 -6.57
N VAL A 264 12.53 11.64 -6.04
CA VAL A 264 12.53 11.25 -4.62
C VAL A 264 12.68 9.75 -4.38
N THR A 265 12.43 8.91 -5.39
CA THR A 265 12.51 7.44 -5.27
C THR A 265 12.72 6.77 -6.63
N ARG A 266 12.74 5.43 -6.67
CA ARG A 266 13.10 4.66 -7.87
C ARG A 266 11.92 4.07 -8.62
N LYS A 267 10.79 3.81 -7.95
CA LYS A 267 9.64 3.09 -8.47
C LYS A 267 8.35 3.82 -8.16
N PHE A 268 7.31 3.58 -8.96
CA PHE A 268 5.95 4.03 -8.66
C PHE A 268 5.00 2.84 -8.59
N ASN A 269 4.35 2.67 -7.45
CA ASN A 269 3.39 1.60 -7.18
C ASN A 269 1.97 2.19 -7.11
N PHE A 270 1.10 1.73 -8.00
CA PHE A 270 -0.30 2.15 -8.04
C PHE A 270 -1.17 1.55 -6.93
N GLU A 271 -0.59 0.79 -5.99
CA GLU A 271 -1.30 0.06 -4.92
C GLU A 271 -2.29 -1.00 -5.44
N GLY A 272 -2.46 -1.08 -6.75
CA GLY A 272 -3.27 -2.06 -7.43
C GLY A 272 -4.76 -2.02 -7.10
N SER A 273 -5.50 -2.86 -7.79
CA SER A 273 -6.91 -3.08 -7.46
C SER A 273 -7.39 -4.40 -8.06
N MET A 274 -8.22 -5.12 -7.30
CA MET A 274 -9.00 -6.25 -7.81
C MET A 274 -10.33 -5.80 -8.46
N ILE A 275 -10.62 -4.51 -8.44
CA ILE A 275 -11.83 -3.93 -9.07
C ILE A 275 -11.52 -3.67 -10.55
N LYS A 276 -12.23 -4.36 -11.44
CA LYS A 276 -11.99 -4.37 -12.89
C LYS A 276 -11.81 -2.99 -13.54
N SER A 277 -12.61 -1.99 -13.14
CA SER A 277 -12.52 -0.63 -13.70
C SER A 277 -11.26 0.11 -13.23
N ILE A 278 -10.85 -0.08 -11.99
CA ILE A 278 -9.66 0.55 -11.40
C ILE A 278 -8.40 -0.14 -11.92
N GLU A 279 -8.42 -1.48 -11.99
CA GLU A 279 -7.34 -2.27 -12.59
C GLU A 279 -7.05 -1.81 -14.02
N LYS A 280 -8.09 -1.73 -14.86
CA LYS A 280 -7.99 -1.28 -16.25
C LYS A 280 -7.35 0.11 -16.38
N PHE A 281 -7.68 1.00 -15.43
CA PHE A 281 -7.13 2.35 -15.39
C PHE A 281 -5.64 2.34 -15.05
N PHE A 282 -5.20 1.65 -13.99
CA PHE A 282 -3.80 1.59 -13.61
C PHE A 282 -2.93 0.87 -14.64
N ARG A 283 -3.42 -0.25 -15.19
CA ARG A 283 -2.73 -0.98 -16.27
C ARG A 283 -2.43 -0.11 -17.49
N ALA A 284 -3.26 0.90 -17.75
CA ALA A 284 -3.09 1.78 -18.90
C ALA A 284 -1.86 2.70 -18.80
N PHE A 285 -1.24 2.81 -17.62
CA PHE A 285 0.01 3.55 -17.41
C PHE A 285 1.28 2.71 -17.64
N GLY A 286 1.15 1.51 -18.22
CA GLY A 286 2.30 0.72 -18.66
C GLY A 286 3.12 0.07 -17.53
N GLY A 287 2.69 0.16 -16.29
CA GLY A 287 3.32 -0.54 -15.17
C GLY A 287 3.24 -2.06 -15.32
N ARG A 288 4.25 -2.77 -14.83
CA ARG A 288 4.26 -4.24 -14.79
C ARG A 288 3.27 -4.73 -13.74
N GLN A 289 2.45 -5.72 -14.09
CA GLN A 289 1.59 -6.41 -13.14
C GLN A 289 2.43 -7.27 -12.20
N VAL A 290 2.29 -7.08 -10.90
CA VAL A 290 3.04 -7.78 -9.85
C VAL A 290 2.08 -8.47 -8.90
N PRO A 291 2.14 -9.81 -8.77
CA PRO A 291 1.35 -10.54 -7.79
C PRO A 291 1.92 -10.37 -6.37
N TYR A 292 1.04 -10.39 -5.38
CA TYR A 292 1.40 -10.53 -3.97
C TYR A 292 0.37 -11.39 -3.23
N LEU A 293 0.80 -12.00 -2.14
CA LEU A 293 0.00 -12.99 -1.44
C LEU A 293 -0.77 -12.35 -0.28
N GLU A 294 -2.04 -12.69 -0.18
CA GLU A 294 -2.86 -12.45 1.01
C GLU A 294 -3.08 -13.77 1.72
N ILE A 295 -2.58 -13.87 2.94
CA ILE A 295 -2.66 -15.06 3.80
C ILE A 295 -3.79 -14.85 4.81
N THR A 296 -4.66 -15.85 4.97
CA THR A 296 -5.80 -15.77 5.88
C THR A 296 -5.99 -17.06 6.66
N LYS A 297 -6.49 -16.95 7.90
CA LYS A 297 -6.93 -18.08 8.70
C LYS A 297 -8.16 -17.67 9.51
N THR A 298 -9.21 -18.48 9.46
CA THR A 298 -10.44 -18.26 10.24
C THR A 298 -10.59 -19.37 11.26
N ASN A 299 -10.42 -19.05 12.54
CA ASN A 299 -10.52 -20.01 13.64
C ASN A 299 -11.93 -20.06 14.27
N SER A 300 -12.72 -18.99 14.10
CA SER A 300 -14.11 -18.93 14.61
C SER A 300 -15.09 -19.55 13.63
N ILE A 301 -15.88 -20.52 14.09
CA ILE A 301 -16.97 -21.15 13.32
C ILE A 301 -18.00 -20.10 12.89
N LEU A 302 -18.37 -19.17 13.77
CA LEU A 302 -19.35 -18.13 13.48
C LEU A 302 -18.86 -17.18 12.36
N ILE A 303 -17.58 -16.83 12.35
CA ILE A 303 -17.01 -16.02 11.27
C ILE A 303 -16.95 -16.81 9.96
N LYS A 304 -16.65 -18.13 10.00
CA LYS A 304 -16.67 -18.99 8.82
C LYS A 304 -18.06 -19.05 8.19
N LEU A 305 -19.09 -19.27 9.00
CA LEU A 305 -20.49 -19.30 8.53
C LEU A 305 -20.89 -17.97 7.90
N ASN A 306 -20.55 -16.84 8.54
CA ASN A 306 -20.82 -15.50 7.99
C ASN A 306 -20.12 -15.28 6.64
N GLN A 307 -18.86 -15.71 6.50
CA GLN A 307 -18.13 -15.61 5.23
C GLN A 307 -18.72 -16.46 4.10
N ILE A 308 -19.41 -17.57 4.41
CA ILE A 308 -20.10 -18.41 3.44
C ILE A 308 -21.43 -17.78 3.01
N LEU A 309 -22.20 -17.24 3.96
CA LEU A 309 -23.53 -16.68 3.72
C LEU A 309 -23.53 -15.32 3.00
N PHE A 310 -22.41 -14.55 3.05
CA PHE A 310 -22.29 -13.21 2.48
C PHE A 310 -21.19 -13.10 1.40
N LYS A 311 -20.79 -14.22 0.78
CA LYS A 311 -20.04 -14.24 -0.48
C LYS A 311 -20.98 -14.06 -1.65
#